data_a4e2dbd652bedabf6ab25099a136c702
#
_entry.id   a4e2dbd652bedabf6ab25099a136c702
#
_cell.length_a   1.000
_cell.length_b   1.000
_cell.length_c   1.000
_cell.angle_alpha   90.00
_cell.angle_beta   90.00
_cell.angle_gamma   90.00
#
_symmetry.space_group_name_H-M   'P 1'
#
loop_
_entity.id
_entity.type
_entity.pdbx_description
1 polymer ?
#
loop_
_entity_poly.entity_id
_entity_poly.type
_entity_poly.pdbx_seq_one_letter_code
_entity_poly.pdbx_strand_id
1 'polypeptide(L)'
;ASIVILCAGITVLVSYFGGIEIPVAVGLFSGATTNTPSLAAAQEILREMPSIDSETLKHPGLGYAVAYPFGIIGIILTMLLTKYFFKVNTESSAESFAKSQKANANHPVWIDLKIENANLDGLTVGQVHFFESMEVVVTRILHDGQVQIVNDLTQLATGDSIRLVGEGKKLEELKMLIGSESEFNLKEISANIYSKRFVVTNKEAIGKTVGGLRTFYGVTIPRIHRPEVELTPTGSEHIQFGDEIHVVGSKESLRQVEKILGNSLEKLGHPQIVPIFIGITLGVILGSWPFFVPGIPSGIKLGLAGGPLIVAILLSRVGNWGTMTWHLPKSSNIILKDMGIVLFLGCVGLHSGDQFINTLINGDGFYWMACSIAITLLPLL
;
A
#
# COMPACT_ATOMS: atom_id res chain seq x y z
N ALA A 1 1.18 14.64 10.11
CA ALA A 1 1.03 16.06 9.69
C ALA A 1 1.52 17.02 10.78
N SER A 2 1.08 16.89 12.04
CA SER A 2 1.40 17.81 13.16
C SER A 2 2.91 17.97 13.40
N ILE A 3 3.65 16.87 13.42
CA ILE A 3 5.12 16.87 13.62
C ILE A 3 5.81 17.69 12.51
N VAL A 4 5.43 17.50 11.26
CA VAL A 4 6.04 18.22 10.13
C VAL A 4 5.76 19.72 10.21
N ILE A 5 4.54 20.11 10.60
CA ILE A 5 4.16 21.53 10.79
C ILE A 5 4.97 22.13 11.95
N LEU A 6 5.14 21.42 13.05
CA LEU A 6 5.97 21.84 14.18
C LEU A 6 7.44 21.99 13.77
N CYS A 7 8.00 21.02 13.04
CA CYS A 7 9.36 21.13 12.49
C CYS A 7 9.51 22.40 11.62
N ALA A 8 8.53 22.67 10.74
CA ALA A 8 8.55 23.87 9.90
C ALA A 8 8.48 25.14 10.74
N GLY A 9 7.59 25.18 11.74
CA GLY A 9 7.47 26.33 12.66
C GLY A 9 8.77 26.57 13.44
N ILE A 10 9.38 25.54 14.00
CA ILE A 10 10.66 25.64 14.70
C ILE A 10 11.76 26.09 13.76
N THR A 11 11.79 25.59 12.51
CA THR A 11 12.77 26.02 11.52
C THR A 11 12.66 27.52 11.23
N VAL A 12 11.44 28.05 11.09
CA VAL A 12 11.21 29.49 10.90
C VAL A 12 11.69 30.27 12.12
N LEU A 13 11.40 29.80 13.35
CA LEU A 13 11.87 30.45 14.57
C LEU A 13 13.40 30.45 14.66
N VAL A 14 14.03 29.30 14.36
CA VAL A 14 15.49 29.16 14.36
C VAL A 14 16.13 30.06 13.28
N SER A 15 15.55 30.13 12.09
CA SER A 15 16.01 31.06 11.05
C SER A 15 15.92 32.50 11.49
N TYR A 16 14.76 32.93 12.04
CA TYR A 16 14.51 34.31 12.43
C TYR A 16 15.36 34.75 13.61
N PHE A 17 15.38 33.98 14.72
CA PHE A 17 16.13 34.33 15.92
C PHE A 17 17.62 33.96 15.85
N GLY A 18 17.96 32.96 15.07
CA GLY A 18 19.31 32.48 14.89
C GLY A 18 20.09 33.14 13.75
N GLY A 19 19.44 34.02 12.98
CA GLY A 19 20.08 34.72 11.85
C GLY A 19 20.51 33.77 10.73
N ILE A 20 19.86 32.61 10.59
CA ILE A 20 20.19 31.62 9.57
C ILE A 20 19.48 32.01 8.27
N GLU A 21 20.23 32.07 7.19
CA GLU A 21 19.70 32.37 5.86
C GLU A 21 18.62 31.34 5.43
N ILE A 22 17.59 31.79 4.75
CA ILE A 22 16.47 30.95 4.31
C ILE A 22 16.94 29.73 3.50
N PRO A 23 17.89 29.82 2.55
CA PRO A 23 18.40 28.66 1.82
C PRO A 23 18.98 27.56 2.72
N VAL A 24 19.76 27.98 3.74
CA VAL A 24 20.32 27.06 4.75
C VAL A 24 19.20 26.47 5.62
N ALA A 25 18.29 27.30 6.11
CA ALA A 25 17.19 26.88 6.98
C ALA A 25 16.31 25.80 6.31
N VAL A 26 16.00 25.95 5.03
CA VAL A 26 15.25 24.93 4.26
C VAL A 26 16.05 23.63 4.12
N GLY A 27 17.38 23.72 3.98
CA GLY A 27 18.26 22.57 4.02
C GLY A 27 18.21 21.86 5.38
N LEU A 28 18.33 22.62 6.48
CA LEU A 28 18.23 22.08 7.85
C LEU A 28 16.88 21.40 8.10
N PHE A 29 15.77 22.03 7.69
CA PHE A 29 14.44 21.42 7.77
C PHE A 29 14.36 20.09 7.03
N SER A 30 14.81 20.08 5.77
CA SER A 30 14.75 18.90 4.92
C SER A 30 15.63 17.76 5.45
N GLY A 31 16.82 18.10 6.00
CA GLY A 31 17.72 17.14 6.64
C GLY A 31 17.17 16.61 7.96
N ALA A 32 16.73 17.49 8.85
CA ALA A 32 16.17 17.14 10.16
C ALA A 32 14.91 16.26 10.06
N THR A 33 14.09 16.48 9.04
CA THR A 33 12.89 15.65 8.75
C THR A 33 13.19 14.48 7.83
N THR A 34 14.44 14.27 7.41
CA THR A 34 14.87 13.25 6.43
C THR A 34 14.02 13.27 5.14
N ASN A 35 13.61 14.46 4.72
CA ASN A 35 12.70 14.69 3.60
C ASN A 35 13.45 15.16 2.35
N THR A 36 14.00 14.22 1.59
CA THR A 36 14.71 14.46 0.32
C THR A 36 13.87 15.18 -0.74
N PRO A 37 12.57 14.88 -0.93
CA PRO A 37 11.73 15.64 -1.87
C PRO A 37 11.61 17.12 -1.54
N SER A 38 11.59 17.50 -0.25
CA SER A 38 11.51 18.91 0.14
C SER A 38 12.80 19.68 -0.20
N LEU A 39 13.96 19.02 -0.08
CA LEU A 39 15.23 19.61 -0.52
C LEU A 39 15.24 19.87 -2.03
N ALA A 40 14.81 18.87 -2.82
CA ALA A 40 14.75 19.02 -4.27
C ALA A 40 13.79 20.16 -4.70
N ALA A 41 12.62 20.25 -4.07
CA ALA A 41 11.67 21.33 -4.33
C ALA A 41 12.25 22.71 -3.98
N ALA A 42 12.95 22.82 -2.85
CA ALA A 42 13.59 24.07 -2.43
C ALA A 42 14.71 24.50 -3.39
N GLN A 43 15.57 23.57 -3.80
CA GLN A 43 16.63 23.86 -4.77
C GLN A 43 16.04 24.31 -6.12
N GLU A 44 14.94 23.73 -6.56
CA GLU A 44 14.28 24.13 -7.81
C GLU A 44 13.73 25.56 -7.73
N ILE A 45 13.03 25.90 -6.63
CA ILE A 45 12.51 27.24 -6.40
C ILE A 45 13.63 28.27 -6.38
N LEU A 46 14.73 27.97 -5.69
CA LEU A 46 15.88 28.87 -5.61
C LEU A 46 16.57 29.10 -6.97
N ARG A 47 16.62 28.06 -7.83
CA ARG A 47 17.14 28.21 -9.22
C ARG A 47 16.31 29.13 -10.10
N GLU A 48 15.00 29.21 -9.84
CA GLU A 48 14.09 30.08 -10.60
C GLU A 48 14.12 31.54 -10.12
N MET A 49 14.77 31.82 -8.97
CA MET A 49 14.87 33.20 -8.43
C MET A 49 16.03 33.96 -9.08
N PRO A 50 15.76 35.07 -9.80
CA PRO A 50 16.80 35.81 -10.55
C PRO A 50 17.92 36.44 -9.69
N SER A 51 17.67 36.60 -8.39
CA SER A 51 18.56 37.28 -7.44
C SER A 51 19.52 36.34 -6.71
N ILE A 52 19.49 35.01 -6.99
CA ILE A 52 20.26 34.01 -6.27
C ILE A 52 21.50 33.63 -7.09
N ASP A 53 22.66 33.78 -6.49
CA ASP A 53 23.94 33.39 -7.09
C ASP A 53 24.19 31.88 -7.00
N SER A 54 25.17 31.39 -7.77
CA SER A 54 25.50 29.97 -7.84
C SER A 54 26.05 29.40 -6.52
N GLU A 55 26.53 30.25 -5.62
CA GLU A 55 27.06 29.83 -4.32
C GLU A 55 25.93 29.60 -3.33
N THR A 56 24.97 30.51 -3.26
CA THR A 56 23.74 30.37 -2.44
C THR A 56 22.92 29.14 -2.84
N LEU A 57 22.95 28.70 -4.11
CA LEU A 57 22.31 27.47 -4.56
C LEU A 57 22.86 26.18 -3.89
N LYS A 58 24.07 26.22 -3.34
CA LYS A 58 24.67 25.10 -2.60
C LYS A 58 24.19 25.03 -1.14
N HIS A 59 23.76 26.16 -0.57
CA HIS A 59 23.40 26.28 0.85
C HIS A 59 22.34 25.27 1.33
N PRO A 60 21.24 25.01 0.58
CA PRO A 60 20.29 23.98 0.99
C PRO A 60 20.90 22.58 1.08
N GLY A 61 21.80 22.24 0.15
CA GLY A 61 22.53 20.96 0.16
C GLY A 61 23.46 20.84 1.37
N LEU A 62 24.18 21.93 1.71
CA LEU A 62 25.04 21.98 2.90
C LEU A 62 24.25 21.84 4.18
N GLY A 63 23.17 22.65 4.35
CA GLY A 63 22.25 22.55 5.50
C GLY A 63 21.66 21.14 5.65
N TYR A 64 21.25 20.53 4.53
CA TYR A 64 20.77 19.16 4.51
C TYR A 64 21.82 18.15 4.97
N ALA A 65 23.04 18.23 4.42
CA ALA A 65 24.13 17.32 4.74
C ALA A 65 24.53 17.38 6.23
N VAL A 66 24.50 18.59 6.82
CA VAL A 66 24.76 18.78 8.25
C VAL A 66 23.64 18.24 9.12
N ALA A 67 22.37 18.43 8.75
CA ALA A 67 21.21 18.08 9.57
C ALA A 67 20.82 16.61 9.46
N TYR A 68 21.00 15.97 8.30
CA TYR A 68 20.49 14.62 7.99
C TYR A 68 20.93 13.52 8.98
N PRO A 69 22.21 13.45 9.41
CA PRO A 69 22.62 12.47 10.40
C PRO A 69 21.87 12.60 11.71
N PHE A 70 21.58 13.83 12.14
CA PHE A 70 20.85 14.11 13.36
C PHE A 70 19.35 13.84 13.22
N GLY A 71 18.79 14.01 12.02
CA GLY A 71 17.46 13.55 11.68
C GLY A 71 17.27 12.06 11.95
N ILE A 72 18.18 11.24 11.45
CA ILE A 72 18.14 9.78 11.67
C ILE A 72 18.37 9.41 13.15
N ILE A 73 19.44 9.93 13.75
CA ILE A 73 19.81 9.64 15.13
C ILE A 73 18.69 10.11 16.08
N GLY A 74 18.12 11.31 15.84
CA GLY A 74 17.06 11.88 16.63
C GLY A 74 15.79 11.03 16.64
N ILE A 75 15.37 10.52 15.48
CA ILE A 75 14.21 9.64 15.37
C ILE A 75 14.48 8.33 16.16
N ILE A 76 15.65 7.71 15.99
CA ILE A 76 16.01 6.48 16.71
C ILE A 76 16.05 6.74 18.22
N LEU A 77 16.68 7.84 18.64
CA LEU A 77 16.79 8.23 20.06
C LEU A 77 15.41 8.47 20.66
N THR A 78 14.52 9.19 19.96
CA THR A 78 13.15 9.43 20.42
C THR A 78 12.37 8.12 20.60
N MET A 79 12.51 7.18 19.65
CA MET A 79 11.90 5.85 19.77
C MET A 79 12.42 5.10 21.00
N LEU A 80 13.73 5.13 21.27
CA LEU A 80 14.34 4.51 22.44
C LEU A 80 13.89 5.19 23.73
N LEU A 81 13.84 6.50 23.78
CA LEU A 81 13.35 7.27 24.92
C LEU A 81 11.88 6.98 25.20
N THR A 82 11.04 6.97 24.17
CA THR A 82 9.61 6.61 24.29
C THR A 82 9.47 5.20 24.87
N LYS A 83 10.22 4.22 24.34
CA LYS A 83 10.24 2.86 24.88
C LYS A 83 10.65 2.83 26.35
N TYR A 84 11.68 3.59 26.74
CA TYR A 84 12.20 3.63 28.09
C TYR A 84 11.21 4.31 29.06
N PHE A 85 10.71 5.50 28.74
CA PHE A 85 9.82 6.27 29.60
C PHE A 85 8.45 5.62 29.78
N PHE A 86 7.86 5.13 28.70
CA PHE A 86 6.55 4.48 28.73
C PHE A 86 6.63 2.98 29.05
N LYS A 87 7.83 2.45 29.32
CA LYS A 87 8.06 1.03 29.63
C LYS A 87 7.37 0.09 28.63
N VAL A 88 7.39 0.46 27.35
CA VAL A 88 6.72 -0.30 26.29
C VAL A 88 7.42 -1.64 26.10
N ASN A 89 6.70 -2.72 26.43
CA ASN A 89 7.18 -4.07 26.11
C ASN A 89 6.89 -4.37 24.65
N THR A 90 7.94 -4.30 23.82
CA THR A 90 7.83 -4.49 22.36
C THR A 90 7.38 -5.90 21.98
N GLU A 91 7.68 -6.93 22.78
CA GLU A 91 7.24 -8.30 22.51
C GLU A 91 5.74 -8.46 22.75
N SER A 92 5.24 -8.04 23.90
CA SER A 92 3.81 -8.11 24.21
C SER A 92 2.98 -7.19 23.32
N SER A 93 3.53 -6.02 22.94
CA SER A 93 2.88 -5.11 21.99
C SER A 93 2.89 -5.68 20.57
N ALA A 94 3.97 -6.34 20.14
CA ALA A 94 4.02 -7.03 18.85
C ALA A 94 3.08 -8.24 18.83
N GLU A 95 3.00 -9.01 19.91
CA GLU A 95 2.03 -10.10 20.04
C GLU A 95 0.58 -9.62 20.06
N SER A 96 0.30 -8.57 20.82
CA SER A 96 -1.06 -7.99 20.87
C SER A 96 -1.42 -7.32 19.53
N PHE A 97 -0.47 -6.68 18.86
CA PHE A 97 -0.66 -6.15 17.51
C PHE A 97 -0.81 -7.28 16.47
N ALA A 98 -0.02 -8.34 16.56
CA ALA A 98 -0.17 -9.53 15.71
C ALA A 98 -1.51 -10.26 16.00
N LYS A 99 -1.94 -10.32 17.28
CA LYS A 99 -3.26 -10.83 17.66
C LYS A 99 -4.39 -9.91 17.19
N SER A 100 -4.25 -8.60 17.33
CA SER A 100 -5.23 -7.63 16.84
C SER A 100 -5.21 -7.52 15.31
N GLN A 101 -4.05 -7.68 14.66
CA GLN A 101 -3.96 -7.80 13.21
C GLN A 101 -4.55 -9.12 12.71
N LYS A 102 -4.36 -10.23 13.43
CA LYS A 102 -5.06 -11.50 13.16
C LYS A 102 -6.56 -11.41 13.48
N ALA A 103 -6.96 -10.64 14.46
CA ALA A 103 -8.35 -10.40 14.82
C ALA A 103 -9.01 -9.31 13.97
N ASN A 104 -8.26 -8.32 13.49
CA ASN A 104 -8.68 -7.24 12.58
C ASN A 104 -8.28 -7.46 11.12
N ALA A 105 -7.32 -8.34 10.85
CA ALA A 105 -7.21 -8.90 9.52
C ALA A 105 -8.44 -9.79 9.37
N ASN A 106 -9.34 -9.37 8.52
CA ASN A 106 -10.45 -10.16 7.99
C ASN A 106 -9.88 -11.35 7.19
N HIS A 107 -9.03 -12.18 7.85
CA HIS A 107 -8.61 -13.43 7.24
C HIS A 107 -9.85 -14.29 7.17
N PRO A 108 -10.37 -14.57 5.98
CA PRO A 108 -11.52 -15.43 5.85
C PRO A 108 -11.21 -16.78 6.51
N VAL A 109 -11.98 -17.13 7.51
CA VAL A 109 -12.00 -18.47 8.12
C VAL A 109 -13.09 -19.29 7.46
N TRP A 110 -13.20 -20.55 7.82
CA TRP A 110 -14.25 -21.44 7.29
C TRP A 110 -14.97 -22.15 8.43
N ILE A 111 -16.25 -22.47 8.16
CA ILE A 111 -17.10 -23.27 9.03
C ILE A 111 -17.95 -24.21 8.18
N ASP A 112 -18.22 -25.40 8.67
CA ASP A 112 -19.16 -26.35 8.07
C ASP A 112 -20.45 -26.31 8.88
N LEU A 113 -21.57 -25.91 8.25
CA LEU A 113 -22.89 -25.84 8.89
C LEU A 113 -23.87 -26.78 8.24
N LYS A 114 -24.71 -27.41 9.06
CA LYS A 114 -25.87 -28.16 8.62
C LYS A 114 -27.06 -27.21 8.45
N ILE A 115 -27.75 -27.31 7.34
CA ILE A 115 -28.95 -26.51 7.07
C ILE A 115 -30.13 -27.08 7.86
N GLU A 116 -30.61 -26.33 8.84
CA GLU A 116 -31.74 -26.67 9.67
C GLU A 116 -32.94 -25.72 9.45
N ASN A 117 -32.65 -24.54 8.84
CA ASN A 117 -33.66 -23.55 8.56
C ASN A 117 -34.48 -23.92 7.32
N ALA A 118 -35.70 -24.29 7.52
CA ALA A 118 -36.64 -24.69 6.46
C ALA A 118 -36.94 -23.58 5.43
N ASN A 119 -36.66 -22.29 5.76
CA ASN A 119 -36.81 -21.20 4.81
C ASN A 119 -35.75 -21.20 3.70
N LEU A 120 -34.68 -21.97 3.87
CA LEU A 120 -33.66 -22.12 2.86
C LEU A 120 -33.90 -23.28 1.89
N ASP A 121 -34.88 -24.14 2.22
CA ASP A 121 -35.21 -25.32 1.44
C ASP A 121 -35.68 -24.95 0.03
N GLY A 122 -35.06 -25.54 -1.00
CA GLY A 122 -35.41 -25.29 -2.40
C GLY A 122 -34.86 -23.97 -2.98
N LEU A 123 -34.33 -23.07 -2.15
CA LEU A 123 -33.67 -21.84 -2.67
C LEU A 123 -32.32 -22.15 -3.30
N THR A 124 -31.95 -21.38 -4.31
CA THR A 124 -30.58 -21.42 -4.83
C THR A 124 -29.65 -20.51 -4.01
N VAL A 125 -28.37 -20.83 -3.99
CA VAL A 125 -27.36 -20.02 -3.27
C VAL A 125 -27.40 -18.55 -3.71
N GLY A 126 -27.59 -18.27 -5.00
CA GLY A 126 -27.72 -16.91 -5.55
C GLY A 126 -28.99 -16.17 -5.11
N GLN A 127 -30.05 -16.88 -4.68
CA GLN A 127 -31.29 -16.28 -4.14
C GLN A 127 -31.14 -15.91 -2.67
N VAL A 128 -30.15 -16.46 -1.98
CA VAL A 128 -29.93 -16.19 -0.56
C VAL A 128 -29.04 -14.97 -0.40
N HIS A 129 -29.64 -13.79 -0.43
CA HIS A 129 -28.97 -12.48 -0.46
C HIS A 129 -28.05 -12.20 0.74
N PHE A 130 -28.28 -12.85 1.87
CA PHE A 130 -27.43 -12.62 3.04
C PHE A 130 -26.01 -13.16 2.88
N PHE A 131 -25.75 -14.14 2.02
CA PHE A 131 -24.37 -14.57 1.72
C PHE A 131 -23.57 -13.45 1.10
N GLU A 132 -24.15 -12.73 0.15
CA GLU A 132 -23.49 -11.61 -0.52
C GLU A 132 -23.37 -10.39 0.41
N SER A 133 -24.44 -10.02 1.13
CA SER A 133 -24.45 -8.86 2.03
C SER A 133 -23.49 -9.02 3.21
N MET A 134 -23.27 -10.24 3.67
CA MET A 134 -22.29 -10.56 4.72
C MET A 134 -20.88 -10.89 4.18
N GLU A 135 -20.68 -10.82 2.87
CA GLU A 135 -19.41 -11.16 2.21
C GLU A 135 -18.93 -12.57 2.54
N VAL A 136 -19.83 -13.54 2.53
CA VAL A 136 -19.56 -14.95 2.80
C VAL A 136 -19.74 -15.75 1.53
N VAL A 137 -18.82 -16.68 1.26
CA VAL A 137 -18.84 -17.54 0.09
C VAL A 137 -19.12 -18.97 0.49
N VAL A 138 -20.16 -19.57 -0.10
CA VAL A 138 -20.43 -21.01 0.00
C VAL A 138 -19.53 -21.72 -0.99
N THR A 139 -18.67 -22.63 -0.52
CA THR A 139 -17.67 -23.29 -1.36
C THR A 139 -18.00 -24.72 -1.72
N ARG A 140 -18.65 -25.45 -0.82
CA ARG A 140 -19.05 -26.86 -0.97
C ARG A 140 -20.40 -27.09 -0.33
N ILE A 141 -21.11 -28.10 -0.86
CA ILE A 141 -22.32 -28.65 -0.29
C ILE A 141 -22.20 -30.17 -0.26
N LEU A 142 -22.60 -30.78 0.83
CA LEU A 142 -22.82 -32.22 0.97
C LEU A 142 -24.32 -32.45 0.84
N HIS A 143 -24.74 -32.98 -0.29
CA HIS A 143 -26.11 -33.35 -0.60
C HIS A 143 -26.16 -34.86 -0.93
N ASP A 144 -27.04 -35.59 -0.33
CA ASP A 144 -27.21 -37.06 -0.51
C ASP A 144 -25.89 -37.84 -0.42
N GLY A 145 -25.01 -37.51 0.52
CA GLY A 145 -23.71 -38.14 0.72
C GLY A 145 -22.64 -37.79 -0.29
N GLN A 146 -22.90 -36.89 -1.24
CA GLN A 146 -21.94 -36.46 -2.23
C GLN A 146 -21.57 -34.99 -2.02
N VAL A 147 -20.26 -34.70 -1.98
CA VAL A 147 -19.76 -33.33 -1.90
C VAL A 147 -19.63 -32.73 -3.30
N GLN A 148 -20.27 -31.59 -3.51
CA GLN A 148 -20.29 -30.84 -4.77
C GLN A 148 -19.71 -29.44 -4.57
N ILE A 149 -19.19 -28.85 -5.67
CA ILE A 149 -18.79 -27.42 -5.72
C ILE A 149 -20.08 -26.61 -5.88
N VAL A 150 -20.17 -25.54 -5.10
CA VAL A 150 -21.31 -24.66 -5.12
C VAL A 150 -21.14 -23.53 -6.13
N ASN A 151 -22.19 -23.28 -6.89
CA ASN A 151 -22.37 -22.09 -7.72
C ASN A 151 -23.70 -21.40 -7.37
N ASP A 152 -23.98 -20.27 -7.99
CA ASP A 152 -25.17 -19.46 -7.69
C ASP A 152 -26.50 -20.19 -8.00
N LEU A 153 -26.48 -21.23 -8.86
CA LEU A 153 -27.63 -22.04 -9.25
C LEU A 153 -27.80 -23.30 -8.38
N THR A 154 -26.85 -23.58 -7.48
CA THR A 154 -26.91 -24.76 -6.59
C THR A 154 -28.09 -24.61 -5.62
N GLN A 155 -29.01 -25.55 -5.62
CA GLN A 155 -30.12 -25.60 -4.67
C GLN A 155 -29.66 -26.07 -3.30
N LEU A 156 -30.24 -25.49 -2.26
CA LEU A 156 -30.05 -25.85 -0.87
C LEU A 156 -31.24 -26.71 -0.42
N ALA A 157 -30.96 -27.73 0.38
CA ALA A 157 -32.02 -28.52 1.00
C ALA A 157 -31.78 -28.65 2.51
N THR A 158 -32.89 -28.75 3.25
CA THR A 158 -32.82 -28.99 4.70
C THR A 158 -32.16 -30.34 4.96
N GLY A 159 -31.14 -30.34 5.84
CA GLY A 159 -30.31 -31.53 6.13
C GLY A 159 -28.97 -31.53 5.41
N ASP A 160 -28.79 -30.76 4.38
CA ASP A 160 -27.49 -30.59 3.71
C ASP A 160 -26.47 -29.96 4.63
N SER A 161 -25.20 -30.25 4.39
CA SER A 161 -24.08 -29.56 5.05
C SER A 161 -23.33 -28.69 4.05
N ILE A 162 -23.12 -27.43 4.41
CA ILE A 162 -22.44 -26.43 3.55
C ILE A 162 -21.18 -25.91 4.21
N ARG A 163 -20.13 -25.69 3.40
CA ARG A 163 -18.91 -24.99 3.83
C ARG A 163 -18.98 -23.53 3.46
N LEU A 164 -18.89 -22.69 4.47
CA LEU A 164 -18.87 -21.24 4.37
C LEU A 164 -17.45 -20.73 4.60
N VAL A 165 -17.05 -19.70 3.85
CA VAL A 165 -15.78 -18.99 4.01
C VAL A 165 -16.08 -17.50 4.11
N GLY A 166 -15.59 -16.86 5.18
CA GLY A 166 -15.83 -15.45 5.45
C GLY A 166 -15.16 -14.98 6.74
N GLU A 167 -15.49 -13.77 7.18
CA GLU A 167 -15.05 -13.25 8.47
C GLU A 167 -15.67 -14.03 9.63
N GLY A 168 -14.88 -14.38 10.68
CA GLY A 168 -15.32 -15.24 11.76
C GLY A 168 -16.59 -14.75 12.47
N LYS A 169 -16.71 -13.44 12.72
CA LYS A 169 -17.91 -12.86 13.34
C LYS A 169 -19.17 -13.07 12.51
N LYS A 170 -19.06 -12.85 11.19
CA LYS A 170 -20.17 -13.03 10.24
C LYS A 170 -20.58 -14.50 10.13
N LEU A 171 -19.61 -15.42 10.23
CA LEU A 171 -19.89 -16.85 10.23
C LEU A 171 -20.65 -17.30 11.50
N GLU A 172 -20.31 -16.75 12.67
CA GLU A 172 -21.07 -17.03 13.90
C GLU A 172 -22.51 -16.49 13.84
N GLU A 173 -22.72 -15.33 13.22
CA GLU A 173 -24.09 -14.82 12.97
C GLU A 173 -24.85 -15.73 12.02
N LEU A 174 -24.21 -16.24 10.96
CA LEU A 174 -24.81 -17.16 10.01
C LEU A 174 -25.17 -18.52 10.63
N LYS A 175 -24.44 -18.97 11.65
CA LYS A 175 -24.80 -20.17 12.39
C LYS A 175 -26.20 -20.08 12.99
N MET A 176 -26.60 -18.92 13.49
CA MET A 176 -27.94 -18.70 14.02
C MET A 176 -29.04 -18.69 12.94
N LEU A 177 -28.67 -18.32 11.71
CA LEU A 177 -29.62 -18.22 10.59
C LEU A 177 -29.75 -19.52 9.79
N ILE A 178 -28.71 -20.35 9.75
CA ILE A 178 -28.63 -21.54 8.90
C ILE A 178 -28.90 -22.81 9.71
N GLY A 179 -28.24 -22.95 10.87
CA GLY A 179 -28.35 -24.14 11.73
C GLY A 179 -27.07 -24.45 12.50
N SER A 180 -26.90 -25.67 12.92
CA SER A 180 -25.79 -26.12 13.77
C SER A 180 -24.51 -26.44 12.96
N GLU A 181 -23.39 -26.58 13.68
CA GLU A 181 -22.17 -27.09 13.06
C GLU A 181 -22.34 -28.51 12.53
N SER A 182 -21.83 -28.74 11.32
CA SER A 182 -21.87 -30.07 10.71
C SER A 182 -20.88 -31.03 11.39
N GLU A 183 -21.29 -32.28 11.59
CA GLU A 183 -20.41 -33.35 12.05
C GLU A 183 -19.36 -33.73 11.00
N PHE A 184 -19.54 -33.33 9.75
CA PHE A 184 -18.70 -33.68 8.63
C PHE A 184 -17.72 -32.56 8.29
N ASN A 185 -16.42 -32.92 8.15
CA ASN A 185 -15.43 -32.02 7.56
C ASN A 185 -15.48 -32.15 6.03
N LEU A 186 -16.16 -31.21 5.38
CA LEU A 186 -16.37 -31.26 3.93
C LEU A 186 -15.07 -31.20 3.11
N LYS A 187 -13.95 -30.78 3.70
CA LYS A 187 -12.66 -30.79 3.03
C LYS A 187 -12.09 -32.21 2.91
N GLU A 188 -12.25 -33.01 3.92
CA GLU A 188 -11.70 -34.37 3.97
C GLU A 188 -12.49 -35.35 3.11
N ILE A 189 -13.81 -35.16 3.02
CA ILE A 189 -14.71 -36.03 2.24
C ILE A 189 -14.63 -35.74 0.74
N SER A 190 -14.09 -34.56 0.35
CA SER A 190 -14.09 -34.08 -1.05
C SER A 190 -12.97 -34.73 -1.88
N ALA A 191 -13.16 -35.93 -2.39
CA ALA A 191 -12.15 -36.66 -3.16
C ALA A 191 -11.76 -35.98 -4.50
N ASN A 192 -12.65 -35.22 -5.14
CA ASN A 192 -12.45 -34.65 -6.47
C ASN A 192 -12.45 -33.10 -6.49
N ILE A 193 -12.42 -32.45 -5.34
CA ILE A 193 -12.39 -30.99 -5.22
C ILE A 193 -11.03 -30.54 -4.71
N TYR A 194 -10.35 -29.78 -5.55
CA TYR A 194 -9.01 -29.26 -5.30
C TYR A 194 -9.05 -27.76 -5.02
N SER A 195 -8.06 -27.31 -4.29
CA SER A 195 -7.88 -25.91 -3.98
C SER A 195 -6.48 -25.49 -4.45
N LYS A 196 -6.39 -24.44 -5.26
CA LYS A 196 -5.12 -23.95 -5.79
C LYS A 196 -5.10 -22.42 -5.75
N ARG A 197 -3.93 -21.85 -5.50
CA ARG A 197 -3.70 -20.43 -5.62
C ARG A 197 -3.15 -20.13 -7.01
N PHE A 198 -3.66 -19.05 -7.59
CA PHE A 198 -3.21 -18.55 -8.88
C PHE A 198 -2.90 -17.07 -8.75
N VAL A 199 -1.88 -16.65 -9.47
CA VAL A 199 -1.55 -15.23 -9.58
C VAL A 199 -2.00 -14.72 -10.94
N VAL A 200 -2.73 -13.63 -10.95
CA VAL A 200 -3.25 -13.02 -12.18
C VAL A 200 -2.11 -12.33 -12.93
N THR A 201 -1.72 -12.92 -14.04
CA THR A 201 -0.63 -12.43 -14.89
C THR A 201 -1.00 -12.32 -16.36
N ASN A 202 -2.22 -12.78 -16.71
CA ASN A 202 -2.74 -12.64 -18.06
C ASN A 202 -3.65 -11.41 -18.17
N LYS A 203 -3.38 -10.57 -19.16
CA LYS A 203 -4.16 -9.36 -19.43
C LYS A 203 -5.64 -9.64 -19.75
N GLU A 204 -5.95 -10.81 -20.32
CA GLU A 204 -7.31 -11.21 -20.64
C GLU A 204 -8.19 -11.46 -19.41
N ALA A 205 -7.60 -11.69 -18.25
CA ALA A 205 -8.31 -11.86 -16.99
C ALA A 205 -8.69 -10.53 -16.34
N ILE A 206 -7.95 -9.46 -16.66
CA ILE A 206 -8.13 -8.15 -16.03
C ILE A 206 -9.51 -7.58 -16.38
N GLY A 207 -10.22 -7.12 -15.34
CA GLY A 207 -11.56 -6.54 -15.50
C GLY A 207 -12.70 -7.56 -15.62
N LYS A 208 -12.41 -8.87 -15.68
CA LYS A 208 -13.44 -9.90 -15.55
C LYS A 208 -13.94 -9.93 -14.10
N THR A 209 -15.21 -10.24 -13.92
CA THR A 209 -15.79 -10.36 -12.58
C THR A 209 -15.56 -11.76 -12.00
N VAL A 210 -15.51 -11.84 -10.69
CA VAL A 210 -15.42 -13.10 -9.95
C VAL A 210 -16.63 -13.98 -10.25
N GLY A 211 -17.85 -13.40 -10.30
CA GLY A 211 -19.06 -14.12 -10.68
C GLY A 211 -18.98 -14.72 -12.08
N GLY A 212 -18.42 -13.98 -13.03
CA GLY A 212 -18.18 -14.50 -14.39
C GLY A 212 -17.28 -15.72 -14.41
N LEU A 213 -16.17 -15.71 -13.64
CA LEU A 213 -15.29 -16.89 -13.53
C LEU A 213 -15.97 -18.07 -12.84
N ARG A 214 -16.75 -17.82 -11.77
CA ARG A 214 -17.50 -18.85 -11.07
C ARG A 214 -18.46 -19.59 -12.01
N THR A 215 -19.25 -18.82 -12.76
CA THR A 215 -20.29 -19.36 -13.63
C THR A 215 -19.70 -20.08 -14.86
N PHE A 216 -18.68 -19.47 -15.52
CA PHE A 216 -18.11 -20.03 -16.76
C PHE A 216 -17.28 -21.30 -16.53
N TYR A 217 -16.51 -21.35 -15.43
CA TYR A 217 -15.55 -22.44 -15.19
C TYR A 217 -15.97 -23.39 -14.10
N GLY A 218 -17.13 -23.21 -13.47
CA GLY A 218 -17.61 -24.08 -12.39
C GLY A 218 -16.64 -24.11 -11.21
N VAL A 219 -16.11 -22.95 -10.82
CA VAL A 219 -15.17 -22.79 -9.71
C VAL A 219 -15.76 -21.86 -8.66
N THR A 220 -15.24 -21.98 -7.44
CA THR A 220 -15.53 -21.01 -6.37
C THR A 220 -14.26 -20.26 -6.00
N ILE A 221 -14.38 -18.97 -5.78
CA ILE A 221 -13.28 -18.09 -5.40
C ILE A 221 -13.56 -17.54 -4.00
N PRO A 222 -13.08 -18.23 -2.94
CA PRO A 222 -13.34 -17.80 -1.56
C PRO A 222 -12.47 -16.63 -1.10
N ARG A 223 -11.31 -16.40 -1.75
CA ARG A 223 -10.35 -15.39 -1.32
C ARG A 223 -9.60 -14.78 -2.49
N ILE A 224 -9.37 -13.47 -2.37
CA ILE A 224 -8.40 -12.74 -3.18
C ILE A 224 -7.44 -12.04 -2.22
N HIS A 225 -6.14 -12.26 -2.43
CA HIS A 225 -5.09 -11.56 -1.71
C HIS A 225 -4.48 -10.49 -2.61
N ARG A 226 -4.57 -9.24 -2.17
CA ARG A 226 -3.91 -8.05 -2.75
C ARG A 226 -2.80 -7.60 -1.82
N PRO A 227 -1.81 -6.81 -2.28
CA PRO A 227 -0.62 -6.47 -1.49
C PRO A 227 -0.89 -5.92 -0.08
N GLU A 228 -2.04 -5.31 0.14
CA GLU A 228 -2.40 -4.68 1.42
C GLU A 228 -3.69 -5.23 2.04
N VAL A 229 -4.46 -6.06 1.31
CA VAL A 229 -5.79 -6.50 1.74
C VAL A 229 -6.05 -7.94 1.29
N GLU A 230 -6.52 -8.77 2.22
CA GLU A 230 -7.15 -10.06 1.90
C GLU A 230 -8.66 -9.89 1.99
N LEU A 231 -9.38 -10.21 0.92
CA LEU A 231 -10.84 -10.03 0.83
C LEU A 231 -11.54 -11.31 0.42
N THR A 232 -12.79 -11.45 0.89
CA THR A 232 -13.74 -12.43 0.40
C THR A 232 -14.54 -11.77 -0.74
N PRO A 233 -14.28 -12.16 -2.01
CA PRO A 233 -14.83 -11.42 -3.14
C PRO A 233 -16.32 -11.70 -3.34
N THR A 234 -17.08 -10.64 -3.61
CA THR A 234 -18.44 -10.73 -4.13
C THR A 234 -18.45 -11.09 -5.61
N GLY A 235 -19.61 -11.45 -6.15
CA GLY A 235 -19.73 -11.77 -7.58
C GLY A 235 -19.35 -10.60 -8.52
N SER A 236 -19.59 -9.36 -8.07
CA SER A 236 -19.29 -8.12 -8.80
C SER A 236 -17.84 -7.68 -8.73
N GLU A 237 -17.03 -8.27 -7.83
CA GLU A 237 -15.61 -7.91 -7.68
C GLU A 237 -14.83 -8.16 -8.96
N HIS A 238 -14.02 -7.17 -9.35
CA HIS A 238 -13.20 -7.24 -10.56
C HIS A 238 -11.80 -7.76 -10.25
N ILE A 239 -11.33 -8.65 -11.12
CA ILE A 239 -9.99 -9.23 -11.06
C ILE A 239 -8.97 -8.22 -11.56
N GLN A 240 -7.88 -8.06 -10.80
CA GLN A 240 -6.79 -7.14 -11.09
C GLN A 240 -5.49 -7.89 -11.35
N PHE A 241 -4.59 -7.24 -12.09
CA PHE A 241 -3.26 -7.78 -12.31
C PHE A 241 -2.49 -7.87 -10.98
N GLY A 242 -1.87 -9.03 -10.74
CA GLY A 242 -1.14 -9.27 -9.50
C GLY A 242 -2.00 -9.78 -8.35
N ASP A 243 -3.33 -9.88 -8.49
CA ASP A 243 -4.17 -10.56 -7.51
C ASP A 243 -3.71 -12.00 -7.32
N GLU A 244 -3.53 -12.44 -6.08
CA GLU A 244 -3.39 -13.85 -5.73
C GLU A 244 -4.78 -14.41 -5.39
N ILE A 245 -5.31 -15.23 -6.30
CA ILE A 245 -6.67 -15.74 -6.22
C ILE A 245 -6.66 -17.18 -5.72
N HIS A 246 -7.39 -17.45 -4.67
CA HIS A 246 -7.63 -18.79 -4.17
C HIS A 246 -8.84 -19.38 -4.88
N VAL A 247 -8.65 -20.46 -5.65
CA VAL A 247 -9.69 -21.08 -6.47
C VAL A 247 -9.93 -22.50 -6.00
N VAL A 248 -11.20 -22.86 -5.86
CA VAL A 248 -11.68 -24.18 -5.50
C VAL A 248 -12.48 -24.73 -6.67
N GLY A 249 -12.11 -25.93 -7.13
CA GLY A 249 -12.75 -26.51 -8.30
C GLY A 249 -12.30 -27.93 -8.60
N SER A 250 -12.85 -28.51 -9.67
CA SER A 250 -12.35 -29.77 -10.22
C SER A 250 -10.95 -29.57 -10.83
N LYS A 251 -10.21 -30.65 -11.02
CA LYS A 251 -8.88 -30.58 -11.64
C LYS A 251 -8.92 -29.96 -13.05
N GLU A 252 -9.97 -30.21 -13.80
CA GLU A 252 -10.17 -29.68 -15.14
C GLU A 252 -10.52 -28.18 -15.10
N SER A 253 -11.47 -27.79 -14.26
CA SER A 253 -11.83 -26.40 -14.05
C SER A 253 -10.62 -25.55 -13.62
N LEU A 254 -9.79 -26.05 -12.70
CA LEU A 254 -8.57 -25.38 -12.26
C LEU A 254 -7.56 -25.18 -13.40
N ARG A 255 -7.42 -26.16 -14.31
CA ARG A 255 -6.55 -26.01 -15.50
C ARG A 255 -7.07 -24.95 -16.47
N GLN A 256 -8.38 -24.87 -16.68
CA GLN A 256 -8.98 -23.87 -17.54
C GLN A 256 -8.80 -22.46 -16.95
N VAL A 257 -9.05 -22.31 -15.65
CA VAL A 257 -8.84 -21.05 -14.93
C VAL A 257 -7.36 -20.64 -14.95
N GLU A 258 -6.42 -21.58 -14.81
CA GLU A 258 -4.98 -21.33 -14.89
C GLU A 258 -4.57 -20.70 -16.23
N LYS A 259 -5.12 -21.19 -17.34
CA LYS A 259 -4.86 -20.62 -18.69
C LYS A 259 -5.35 -19.17 -18.80
N ILE A 260 -6.51 -18.88 -18.21
CA ILE A 260 -7.08 -17.51 -18.24
C ILE A 260 -6.35 -16.57 -17.31
N LEU A 261 -6.05 -17.01 -16.08
CA LEU A 261 -5.36 -16.17 -15.09
C LEU A 261 -3.86 -16.00 -15.40
N GLY A 262 -3.24 -16.98 -16.06
CA GLY A 262 -1.84 -16.94 -16.50
C GLY A 262 -0.82 -17.50 -15.53
N ASN A 263 -0.99 -17.37 -14.23
CA ASN A 263 -0.20 -17.96 -13.13
C ASN A 263 1.34 -17.99 -13.31
N SER A 264 1.92 -16.96 -13.91
CA SER A 264 3.36 -16.85 -14.15
C SER A 264 3.98 -15.83 -13.20
N LEU A 265 4.64 -16.30 -12.13
CA LEU A 265 5.39 -15.45 -11.21
C LEU A 265 6.50 -14.66 -11.92
N GLU A 266 7.06 -15.21 -13.01
CA GLU A 266 8.07 -14.55 -13.83
C GLU A 266 7.52 -13.27 -14.47
N LYS A 267 6.30 -13.30 -15.00
CA LYS A 267 5.64 -12.11 -15.56
C LYS A 267 5.34 -11.02 -14.52
N LEU A 268 5.13 -11.41 -13.26
CA LEU A 268 4.97 -10.46 -12.15
C LEU A 268 6.29 -9.74 -11.80
N GLY A 269 7.42 -10.43 -11.97
CA GLY A 269 8.74 -9.89 -11.66
C GLY A 269 9.22 -8.83 -12.66
N HIS A 270 8.63 -8.77 -13.86
CA HIS A 270 9.03 -7.79 -14.88
C HIS A 270 8.26 -6.48 -14.71
N PRO A 271 8.93 -5.39 -14.30
CA PRO A 271 8.30 -4.09 -14.21
C PRO A 271 7.84 -3.63 -15.60
N GLN A 272 6.62 -3.13 -15.70
CA GLN A 272 6.19 -2.44 -16.92
C GLN A 272 6.85 -1.06 -16.95
N ILE A 273 7.89 -0.91 -17.74
CA ILE A 273 8.70 0.32 -17.80
C ILE A 273 7.91 1.47 -18.43
N VAL A 274 7.07 1.19 -19.42
CA VAL A 274 6.31 2.21 -20.16
C VAL A 274 5.40 3.06 -19.26
N PRO A 275 4.55 2.50 -18.37
CA PRO A 275 3.76 3.30 -17.44
C PRO A 275 4.60 4.21 -16.55
N ILE A 276 5.79 3.76 -16.11
CA ILE A 276 6.68 4.56 -15.27
C ILE A 276 7.13 5.82 -16.01
N PHE A 277 7.62 5.67 -17.25
CA PHE A 277 8.06 6.81 -18.06
C PHE A 277 6.91 7.75 -18.42
N ILE A 278 5.72 7.24 -18.73
CA ILE A 278 4.53 8.06 -18.96
C ILE A 278 4.20 8.85 -17.67
N GLY A 279 4.21 8.21 -16.51
CA GLY A 279 3.96 8.86 -15.22
C GLY A 279 4.97 9.97 -14.93
N ILE A 280 6.26 9.72 -15.17
CA ILE A 280 7.33 10.73 -15.01
C ILE A 280 7.11 11.89 -15.98
N THR A 281 6.84 11.61 -17.27
CA THR A 281 6.62 12.65 -18.28
C THR A 281 5.43 13.53 -17.94
N LEU A 282 4.29 12.95 -17.59
CA LEU A 282 3.11 13.69 -17.16
C LEU A 282 3.39 14.50 -15.89
N GLY A 283 4.18 13.93 -14.97
CA GLY A 283 4.62 14.60 -13.75
C GLY A 283 5.49 15.82 -14.03
N VAL A 284 6.46 15.70 -14.93
CA VAL A 284 7.32 16.82 -15.35
C VAL A 284 6.48 17.92 -16.02
N ILE A 285 5.54 17.56 -16.90
CA ILE A 285 4.65 18.53 -17.54
C ILE A 285 3.83 19.26 -16.48
N LEU A 286 3.20 18.54 -15.54
CA LEU A 286 2.41 19.15 -14.47
C LEU A 286 3.29 20.02 -13.53
N GLY A 287 4.49 19.53 -13.21
CA GLY A 287 5.44 20.22 -12.34
C GLY A 287 5.96 21.52 -12.94
N SER A 288 6.12 21.57 -14.26
CA SER A 288 6.60 22.75 -14.99
C SER A 288 5.49 23.75 -15.31
N TRP A 289 4.21 23.38 -15.10
CA TRP A 289 3.08 24.26 -15.38
C TRP A 289 2.97 25.37 -14.34
N PRO A 290 2.98 26.65 -14.76
CA PRO A 290 2.83 27.78 -13.82
C PRO A 290 1.36 27.95 -13.39
N PHE A 291 1.12 27.91 -12.09
CA PHE A 291 -0.18 28.20 -11.49
C PHE A 291 -0.18 29.66 -11.00
N PHE A 292 -1.09 30.48 -11.50
CA PHE A 292 -1.22 31.85 -11.10
C PHE A 292 -2.17 31.96 -9.91
N VAL A 293 -1.64 32.40 -8.77
CA VAL A 293 -2.44 32.63 -7.55
C VAL A 293 -2.62 34.16 -7.39
N PRO A 294 -3.86 34.68 -7.20
CA PRO A 294 -4.10 36.10 -6.98
C PRO A 294 -3.27 36.60 -5.79
N GLY A 295 -2.51 37.67 -6.01
CA GLY A 295 -1.64 38.27 -4.99
C GLY A 295 -0.17 37.85 -5.04
N ILE A 296 0.21 36.92 -5.91
CA ILE A 296 1.59 36.50 -6.11
C ILE A 296 2.03 36.95 -7.52
N PRO A 297 3.10 37.77 -7.63
CA PRO A 297 3.51 38.37 -8.93
C PRO A 297 4.03 37.37 -9.96
N SER A 298 4.49 36.19 -9.52
CA SER A 298 5.04 35.14 -10.37
C SER A 298 4.19 33.85 -10.28
N GLY A 299 4.08 33.12 -11.38
CA GLY A 299 3.42 31.80 -11.38
C GLY A 299 4.16 30.83 -10.48
N ILE A 300 3.43 30.19 -9.56
CA ILE A 300 3.97 29.13 -8.70
C ILE A 300 3.98 27.84 -9.49
N LYS A 301 5.11 27.14 -9.54
CA LYS A 301 5.25 25.82 -10.13
C LYS A 301 5.36 24.75 -9.04
N LEU A 302 4.84 23.56 -9.29
CA LEU A 302 5.00 22.41 -8.40
C LEU A 302 6.43 21.86 -8.40
N GLY A 303 7.22 22.21 -9.41
CA GLY A 303 8.59 21.78 -9.62
C GLY A 303 8.71 20.32 -10.08
N LEU A 304 9.94 19.95 -10.42
CA LEU A 304 10.26 18.60 -10.92
C LEU A 304 10.10 17.50 -9.86
N ALA A 305 10.01 17.85 -8.58
CA ALA A 305 9.75 16.90 -7.49
C ALA A 305 8.25 16.76 -7.19
N GLY A 306 7.52 17.90 -7.10
CA GLY A 306 6.10 17.91 -6.73
C GLY A 306 5.17 17.38 -7.82
N GLY A 307 5.44 17.73 -9.07
CA GLY A 307 4.62 17.29 -10.21
C GLY A 307 4.55 15.75 -10.35
N PRO A 308 5.68 15.05 -10.45
CA PRO A 308 5.69 13.59 -10.53
C PRO A 308 5.07 12.90 -9.31
N LEU A 309 5.22 13.46 -8.11
CA LEU A 309 4.61 12.92 -6.90
C LEU A 309 3.07 12.96 -6.98
N ILE A 310 2.50 14.08 -7.37
CA ILE A 310 1.04 14.23 -7.52
C ILE A 310 0.51 13.29 -8.61
N VAL A 311 1.17 13.26 -9.76
CA VAL A 311 0.77 12.36 -10.87
C VAL A 311 0.86 10.90 -10.45
N ALA A 312 1.91 10.49 -9.74
CA ALA A 312 2.07 9.13 -9.25
C ALA A 312 0.93 8.73 -8.28
N ILE A 313 0.54 9.63 -7.36
CA ILE A 313 -0.58 9.40 -6.43
C ILE A 313 -1.90 9.23 -7.21
N LEU A 314 -2.16 10.08 -8.20
CA LEU A 314 -3.38 10.03 -9.01
C LEU A 314 -3.44 8.74 -9.85
N LEU A 315 -2.35 8.38 -10.53
CA LEU A 315 -2.27 7.17 -11.34
C LEU A 315 -2.36 5.89 -10.49
N SER A 316 -1.73 5.89 -9.33
CA SER A 316 -1.82 4.78 -8.36
C SER A 316 -3.27 4.54 -7.92
N ARG A 317 -4.07 5.62 -7.73
CA ARG A 317 -5.48 5.51 -7.37
C ARG A 317 -6.35 4.97 -8.51
N VAL A 318 -5.99 5.26 -9.76
CA VAL A 318 -6.69 4.73 -10.95
C VAL A 318 -6.42 3.22 -11.11
N GLY A 319 -5.24 2.75 -10.70
CA GLY A 319 -4.83 1.35 -10.71
C GLY A 319 -4.60 0.80 -12.11
N ASN A 320 -5.65 0.54 -12.88
CA ASN A 320 -5.57 -0.02 -14.24
C ASN A 320 -6.37 0.84 -15.22
N TRP A 321 -5.79 1.14 -16.38
CA TRP A 321 -6.49 1.79 -17.48
C TRP A 321 -6.23 1.04 -18.79
N GLY A 322 -7.25 0.32 -19.25
CA GLY A 322 -7.13 -0.52 -20.43
C GLY A 322 -6.08 -1.62 -20.27
N THR A 323 -5.07 -1.64 -21.14
CA THR A 323 -3.97 -2.62 -21.11
C THR A 323 -2.79 -2.19 -20.23
N MET A 324 -2.82 -0.98 -19.66
CA MET A 324 -1.75 -0.44 -18.82
C MET A 324 -2.09 -0.61 -17.34
N THR A 325 -1.15 -1.15 -16.59
CA THR A 325 -1.19 -1.23 -15.12
C THR A 325 -0.27 -0.19 -14.53
N TRP A 326 -0.81 0.66 -13.65
CA TRP A 326 -0.06 1.68 -12.92
C TRP A 326 0.49 1.14 -11.58
N HIS A 327 0.48 -0.17 -11.44
CA HIS A 327 1.00 -0.85 -10.26
C HIS A 327 2.38 -1.42 -10.54
N LEU A 328 3.35 -1.09 -9.68
CA LEU A 328 4.68 -1.66 -9.70
C LEU A 328 4.76 -2.88 -8.77
N PRO A 329 5.37 -3.98 -9.20
CA PRO A 329 5.72 -5.08 -8.30
C PRO A 329 6.54 -4.57 -7.11
N LYS A 330 6.27 -5.08 -5.91
CA LYS A 330 6.91 -4.63 -4.67
C LYS A 330 8.45 -4.67 -4.75
N SER A 331 9.01 -5.73 -5.36
CA SER A 331 10.45 -5.87 -5.58
C SER A 331 11.03 -4.75 -6.47
N SER A 332 10.36 -4.45 -7.58
CA SER A 332 10.77 -3.39 -8.50
C SER A 332 10.67 -2.01 -7.88
N ASN A 333 9.60 -1.78 -7.09
CA ASN A 333 9.42 -0.52 -6.37
C ASN A 333 10.54 -0.27 -5.36
N ILE A 334 10.95 -1.29 -4.60
CA ILE A 334 12.07 -1.19 -3.65
C ILE A 334 13.36 -0.83 -4.38
N ILE A 335 13.69 -1.55 -5.45
CA ILE A 335 14.93 -1.30 -6.22
C ILE A 335 14.94 0.11 -6.80
N LEU A 336 13.85 0.55 -7.45
CA LEU A 336 13.79 1.89 -8.05
C LEU A 336 13.86 2.99 -7.00
N LYS A 337 13.21 2.81 -5.85
CA LYS A 337 13.27 3.73 -4.72
C LYS A 337 14.71 3.84 -4.20
N ASP A 338 15.37 2.73 -3.95
CA ASP A 338 16.74 2.72 -3.39
C ASP A 338 17.74 3.31 -4.39
N MET A 339 17.63 2.98 -5.68
CA MET A 339 18.41 3.63 -6.73
C MET A 339 18.19 5.15 -6.78
N GLY A 340 16.92 5.58 -6.71
CA GLY A 340 16.58 7.02 -6.71
C GLY A 340 17.22 7.74 -5.53
N ILE A 341 17.17 7.16 -4.33
CA ILE A 341 17.77 7.73 -3.12
C ILE A 341 19.30 7.81 -3.27
N VAL A 342 19.95 6.74 -3.71
CA VAL A 342 21.43 6.70 -3.88
C VAL A 342 21.88 7.74 -4.90
N LEU A 343 21.23 7.81 -6.06
CA LEU A 343 21.58 8.78 -7.10
C LEU A 343 21.36 10.22 -6.62
N PHE A 344 20.23 10.48 -5.94
CA PHE A 344 19.93 11.81 -5.42
C PHE A 344 20.96 12.24 -4.36
N LEU A 345 21.20 11.38 -3.36
CA LEU A 345 22.19 11.68 -2.31
C LEU A 345 23.61 11.82 -2.88
N GLY A 346 23.96 10.99 -3.88
CA GLY A 346 25.23 11.12 -4.61
C GLY A 346 25.38 12.46 -5.30
N CYS A 347 24.34 12.91 -6.02
CA CYS A 347 24.35 14.23 -6.66
C CYS A 347 24.43 15.39 -5.64
N VAL A 348 23.67 15.30 -4.55
CA VAL A 348 23.73 16.31 -3.47
C VAL A 348 25.11 16.32 -2.82
N GLY A 349 25.66 15.15 -2.51
CA GLY A 349 26.99 15.04 -1.92
C GLY A 349 28.09 15.60 -2.82
N LEU A 350 28.07 15.30 -4.12
CA LEU A 350 29.02 15.85 -5.09
C LEU A 350 28.89 17.38 -5.23
N HIS A 351 27.66 17.90 -5.19
CA HIS A 351 27.42 19.33 -5.35
C HIS A 351 27.78 20.17 -4.12
N SER A 352 27.64 19.59 -2.92
CA SER A 352 27.85 20.28 -1.65
C SER A 352 29.17 19.88 -0.96
N GLY A 353 29.83 18.81 -1.41
CA GLY A 353 30.96 18.20 -0.71
C GLY A 353 32.23 19.04 -0.66
N ASP A 354 32.46 19.87 -1.67
CA ASP A 354 33.61 20.77 -1.75
C ASP A 354 33.65 21.79 -0.61
N GLN A 355 32.51 22.26 -0.18
CA GLN A 355 32.37 23.26 0.88
C GLN A 355 32.02 22.68 2.25
N PHE A 356 31.61 21.41 2.31
CA PHE A 356 31.09 20.79 3.54
C PHE A 356 32.09 20.84 4.70
N ILE A 357 33.33 20.41 4.48
CA ILE A 357 34.39 20.40 5.50
C ILE A 357 34.72 21.81 5.94
N ASN A 358 34.83 22.74 4.98
CA ASN A 358 35.11 24.12 5.31
C ASN A 358 33.99 24.79 6.11
N THR A 359 32.75 24.55 5.73
CA THR A 359 31.57 25.05 6.47
C THR A 359 31.50 24.46 7.87
N LEU A 360 31.86 23.17 8.04
CA LEU A 360 31.80 22.52 9.34
C LEU A 360 32.89 23.03 10.29
N ILE A 361 34.13 23.24 9.81
CA ILE A 361 35.28 23.57 10.66
C ILE A 361 35.45 25.10 10.83
N ASN A 362 35.34 25.85 9.73
CA ASN A 362 35.66 27.27 9.69
C ASN A 362 34.41 28.18 9.58
N GLY A 363 33.25 27.62 9.35
CA GLY A 363 31.99 28.33 9.24
C GLY A 363 31.00 27.99 10.37
N ASP A 364 29.73 28.23 10.12
CA ASP A 364 28.63 28.06 11.09
C ASP A 364 28.12 26.61 11.18
N GLY A 365 28.82 25.64 10.63
CA GLY A 365 28.36 24.26 10.54
C GLY A 365 28.01 23.62 11.89
N PHE A 366 28.82 23.86 12.93
CA PHE A 366 28.50 23.39 14.29
C PHE A 366 27.24 24.05 14.87
N TYR A 367 27.02 25.33 14.57
CA TYR A 367 25.82 26.03 14.97
C TYR A 367 24.59 25.44 14.24
N TRP A 368 24.70 25.17 12.93
CA TRP A 368 23.65 24.52 12.15
C TRP A 368 23.36 23.12 12.69
N MET A 369 24.36 22.36 13.12
CA MET A 369 24.17 21.08 13.80
C MET A 369 23.31 21.22 15.05
N ALA A 370 23.65 22.17 15.94
CA ALA A 370 22.87 22.40 17.15
C ALA A 370 21.42 22.78 16.83
N CYS A 371 21.22 23.62 15.84
CA CYS A 371 19.89 24.00 15.34
C CYS A 371 19.12 22.80 14.78
N SER A 372 19.79 21.92 14.03
CA SER A 372 19.15 20.71 13.48
C SER A 372 18.69 19.73 14.55
N ILE A 373 19.44 19.62 15.65
CA ILE A 373 19.03 18.81 16.82
C ILE A 373 17.72 19.38 17.41
N ALA A 374 17.62 20.70 17.55
CA ALA A 374 16.41 21.33 18.04
C ALA A 374 15.22 21.12 17.09
N ILE A 375 15.44 21.27 15.76
CA ILE A 375 14.40 21.06 14.74
C ILE A 375 13.92 19.60 14.75
N THR A 376 14.80 18.62 15.01
CA THR A 376 14.42 17.20 15.04
C THR A 376 13.76 16.81 16.35
N LEU A 377 14.38 17.12 17.51
CA LEU A 377 13.95 16.58 18.80
C LEU A 377 12.73 17.27 19.36
N LEU A 378 12.62 18.61 19.28
CA LEU A 378 11.50 19.34 19.89
C LEU A 378 10.12 18.91 19.40
N PRO A 379 9.90 18.65 18.10
CA PRO A 379 8.60 18.18 17.61
C PRO A 379 8.31 16.71 17.91
N LEU A 380 9.34 15.93 18.24
CA LEU A 380 9.22 14.50 18.50
C LEU A 380 9.01 14.19 19.99
N LEU A 381 9.38 15.12 20.87
CA LEU A 381 9.16 15.04 22.32
C LEU A 381 7.81 15.65 22.71
#